data_0c02b2bafefc918fa6bf60c1a808165f
#
_entry.id   0c02b2bafefc918fa6bf60c1a808165f
#
_cell.length_a   1.000
_cell.length_b   1.000
_cell.length_c   1.000
_cell.angle_alpha   90.00
_cell.angle_beta   90.00
_cell.angle_gamma   90.00
#
_symmetry.space_group_name_H-M   'P 1'
#
loop_
_entity.id
_entity.type
_entity.pdbx_description
1 polymer ?
#
loop_
_entity_poly.entity_id
_entity_poly.type
_entity_poly.pdbx_seq_one_letter_code
_entity_poly.pdbx_strand_id
1 'polypeptide(L)' 'MPTIYISDRGDDKNDGLSLERPIYSLERAMKLHGGRNDNSWHFGPRAWKRIQKELSEKQKAKG' A
#
# COMPACT_ATOMS: atom_id res chain seq x y z
N MET A 1 5.50 16.41 -2.00
CA MET A 1 4.77 15.18 -2.35
C MET A 1 4.92 14.16 -1.24
N PRO A 2 3.81 13.72 -0.65
CA PRO A 2 3.92 12.73 0.41
C PRO A 2 4.30 11.36 -0.15
N THR A 3 5.06 10.62 0.62
CA THR A 3 5.38 9.23 0.31
C THR A 3 4.55 8.34 1.22
N ILE A 4 3.86 7.38 0.63
CA ILE A 4 3.04 6.45 1.39
C ILE A 4 3.83 5.15 1.56
N TYR A 5 4.03 4.76 2.81
CA TYR A 5 4.81 3.57 3.14
C TYR A 5 3.91 2.40 3.43
N ILE A 6 4.15 1.29 2.75
CA ILE A 6 3.42 0.04 2.94
C ILE A 6 4.45 -1.04 3.24
N SER A 7 4.23 -1.78 4.31
CA SER A 7 5.19 -2.78 4.75
C SER A 7 4.47 -4.01 5.27
N ASP A 8 5.14 -5.15 5.15
CA ASP A 8 4.67 -6.40 5.72
C ASP A 8 4.57 -6.34 7.24
N ARG A 9 5.31 -5.41 7.84
CA ARG A 9 5.26 -5.17 9.29
C ARG A 9 4.37 -3.99 9.64
N GLY A 10 3.62 -3.47 8.68
CA GLY A 10 2.78 -2.32 8.89
C GLY A 10 1.52 -2.65 9.67
N ASP A 11 0.77 -1.59 9.96
CA ASP A 11 -0.50 -1.69 10.66
C ASP A 11 -1.49 -0.76 9.96
N ASP A 12 -2.69 -1.25 9.71
CA ASP A 12 -3.72 -0.46 9.04
C ASP A 12 -4.17 0.75 9.87
N LYS A 13 -3.82 0.78 11.15
CA LYS A 13 -4.07 1.93 12.00
C LYS A 13 -3.10 3.07 11.75
N ASN A 14 -1.96 2.77 11.11
CA ASN A 14 -0.98 3.78 10.77
C ASN A 14 -1.46 4.61 9.58
N ASP A 15 -0.87 5.81 9.46
CA ASP A 15 -1.21 6.68 8.33
C ASP A 15 -0.34 6.45 7.09
N GLY A 16 0.74 5.71 7.24
CA GLY A 16 1.65 5.42 6.14
C GLY A 16 2.51 6.59 5.69
N LEU A 17 2.52 7.67 6.46
CA LEU A 17 3.25 8.87 6.07
C LEU A 17 4.71 8.87 6.54
N SER A 18 5.13 7.85 7.25
CA SER A 18 6.52 7.72 7.68
C SER A 18 6.94 6.26 7.64
N LEU A 19 8.25 6.05 7.54
CA LEU A 19 8.80 4.71 7.50
C LEU A 19 8.55 3.95 8.80
N GLU A 20 8.41 4.67 9.89
CA GLU A 20 8.15 4.08 11.20
C GLU A 20 6.69 3.68 11.40
N ARG A 21 5.80 4.20 10.57
CA ARG A 21 4.36 3.94 10.68
C ARG A 21 3.78 3.52 9.34
N PRO A 22 4.28 2.43 8.76
CA PRO A 22 3.76 1.97 7.47
C PRO A 22 2.39 1.35 7.61
N ILE A 23 1.64 1.37 6.53
CA ILE A 23 0.35 0.68 6.46
C ILE A 23 0.61 -0.78 6.05
N TYR A 24 -0.23 -1.67 6.52
CA TYR A 24 -0.09 -3.08 6.21
C TYR A 24 -0.64 -3.43 4.82
N SER A 25 -1.85 -2.98 4.50
CA SER A 25 -2.52 -3.37 3.27
C SER A 25 -2.58 -2.22 2.26
N LEU A 26 -2.50 -2.56 0.98
CA LEU A 26 -2.65 -1.58 -0.08
C LEU A 26 -4.07 -1.01 -0.10
N GLU A 27 -5.05 -1.84 0.19
CA GLU A 27 -6.44 -1.41 0.20
C GLU A 27 -6.65 -0.26 1.19
N ARG A 28 -6.09 -0.39 2.39
CA ARG A 28 -6.19 0.67 3.38
C ARG A 28 -5.46 1.92 2.93
N ALA A 29 -4.28 1.74 2.35
CA ALA A 29 -3.51 2.88 1.86
C ALA A 29 -4.24 3.62 0.76
N MET A 30 -4.87 2.90 -0.16
CA MET A 30 -5.65 3.53 -1.22
C MET A 30 -6.89 4.22 -0.68
N LYS A 31 -7.51 3.68 0.35
CA LYS A 31 -8.66 4.29 0.97
C LYS A 31 -8.30 5.62 1.63
N LEU A 32 -7.13 5.71 2.24
CA LEU A 32 -6.67 6.93 2.89
C LEU A 32 -6.08 7.94 1.92
N HIS A 33 -5.38 7.48 0.89
CA HIS A 33 -4.57 8.34 0.03
C HIS A 33 -4.82 8.15 -1.46
N GLY A 34 -5.68 7.24 -1.84
CA GLY A 34 -5.85 6.85 -3.25
C GLY A 34 -6.44 7.92 -4.15
N GLY A 35 -7.06 8.95 -3.58
CA GLY A 35 -7.62 10.03 -4.37
C GLY A 35 -6.62 11.07 -4.82
N ARG A 36 -5.36 10.93 -4.44
CA ARG A 36 -4.30 11.87 -4.80
C ARG A 36 -3.38 11.27 -5.84
N ASN A 37 -3.09 12.04 -6.87
CA ASN A 37 -2.21 11.59 -7.95
C ASN A 37 -0.75 11.95 -7.72
N ASP A 38 -0.46 12.76 -6.71
CA ASP A 38 0.89 13.23 -6.43
C ASP A 38 1.62 12.42 -5.36
N ASN A 39 1.01 11.34 -4.89
CA ASN A 39 1.62 10.48 -3.88
C ASN A 39 2.67 9.58 -4.50
N SER A 40 3.78 9.40 -3.79
CA SER A 40 4.75 8.36 -4.09
C SER A 40 4.47 7.16 -3.20
N TRP A 41 4.63 5.98 -3.75
CA TRP A 41 4.34 4.74 -3.03
C TRP A 41 5.64 3.99 -2.76
N HIS A 42 5.87 3.64 -1.52
CA HIS A 42 7.04 2.87 -1.11
C HIS A 42 6.60 1.55 -0.51
N PHE A 43 6.97 0.46 -1.15
CA PHE A 43 6.65 -0.88 -0.68
C PHE A 43 7.89 -1.55 -0.14
N GLY A 44 7.77 -2.18 1.02
CA GLY A 44 8.83 -3.02 1.53
C GLY A 44 9.03 -4.25 0.64
N PRO A 45 10.22 -4.90 0.76
CA PRO A 45 10.54 -6.02 -0.14
C PRO A 45 9.52 -7.16 -0.10
N ARG A 46 8.99 -7.47 1.07
CA ARG A 46 7.99 -8.53 1.21
C ARG A 46 6.60 -8.06 0.85
N ALA A 47 6.30 -6.82 1.19
CA ALA A 47 5.00 -6.25 0.88
C ALA A 47 4.78 -6.15 -0.62
N TRP A 48 5.83 -5.83 -1.37
CA TRP A 48 5.73 -5.73 -2.82
C TRP A 48 5.25 -7.02 -3.47
N LYS A 49 5.82 -8.15 -3.06
CA LYS A 49 5.43 -9.44 -3.61
C LYS A 49 3.97 -9.77 -3.31
N ARG A 50 3.55 -9.51 -2.08
CA ARG A 50 2.18 -9.76 -1.67
C ARG A 50 1.20 -8.88 -2.43
N ILE A 51 1.54 -7.60 -2.59
CA ILE A 51 0.67 -6.66 -3.27
C ILE A 51 0.55 -7.00 -4.75
N GLN A 52 1.63 -7.40 -5.39
CA GLN A 52 1.56 -7.84 -6.78
C GLN A 52 0.61 -9.03 -6.95
N LYS A 53 0.65 -9.95 -6.00
CA LYS A 53 -0.24 -11.11 -6.04
C LYS A 53 -1.69 -10.68 -5.87
N GLU A 54 -1.98 -9.78 -4.95
CA GLU A 54 -3.33 -9.28 -4.76
C GLU A 54 -3.87 -8.58 -6.01
N LEU A 55 -3.05 -7.75 -6.62
CA LEU A 55 -3.45 -7.04 -7.82
C LEU A 55 -3.71 -8.01 -8.98
N SER A 56 -2.89 -9.04 -9.10
CA SER A 56 -3.06 -10.05 -10.12
C SER A 56 -4.38 -10.82 -9.93
N GLU A 57 -4.68 -11.17 -8.67
CA GLU A 57 -5.92 -11.86 -8.37
C GLU A 57 -7.14 -11.01 -8.64
N LYS A 58 -7.08 -9.72 -8.34
CA LYS A 58 -8.18 -8.80 -8.63
C LYS A 58 -8.40 -8.65 -10.13
N GLN A 59 -7.34 -8.63 -10.91
CA GLN A 59 -7.46 -8.56 -12.35
C GLN A 59 -8.08 -9.83 -12.93
N LYS A 60 -7.73 -10.98 -12.38
CA LYS A 60 -8.32 -12.25 -12.80
C LYS A 60 -9.81 -12.31 -12.46
N ALA A 61 -10.19 -11.76 -11.32
CA ALA A 61 -11.59 -11.76 -10.91
C ALA A 61 -12.46 -10.93 -11.85
N LYS A 62 -11.86 -9.98 -12.54
CA LYS A 62 -12.57 -9.16 -13.50
C LYS A 62 -12.67 -9.79 -14.89
N GLY A 63 -11.80 -10.71 -15.17
CA GLY A 63 -11.79 -11.40 -16.43
C GLY A 63 -12.77 -12.57 -16.43
#